data_3374641cdd5225e7abc57d6ccfbcb42c
#
_entry.id   3374641cdd5225e7abc57d6ccfbcb42c
#
_cell.length_a   1.000
_cell.length_b   1.000
_cell.length_c   1.000
_cell.angle_alpha   90.00
_cell.angle_beta   90.00
_cell.angle_gamma   90.00
#
_symmetry.space_group_name_H-M   'P 1'
#
loop_
_entity.id
_entity.type
_entity.pdbx_description
1 polymer ?
#
loop_
_entity_poly.entity_id
_entity_poly.type
_entity_poly.pdbx_seq_one_letter_code
_entity_poly.pdbx_strand_id
1 'polypeptide(L)'
;DLISDSILDACLEQDENSRVAIETFASKNLITIAGQITTNAKIDAEKIARETMKQIGYDNEQTDIDYRTCKIETNITTQSGDIAMGVDVGGAGDQGIMFGYACDETENYMPFAIDMAHKLAKQLTKVRKENIIPYLRPDGKTQVTVEYENDKPKRIETILISNQHLADVDMEQMKQDIIEKVIKPIVPEKYIDENTKIYVNPTGRFVIGGPLGDTGLTGRKLIVDTYGGYSRHGGGAFSGKDASKVDRSASYMLRHIAKNIVANGYAKKCEIQVSYAIGMEQPLSVYVDTFGTGTIPEEKIVELIKEKFDLTTNGIIKYLDLKKPIYKQTTNYGHFGKENLSWEKINIL
;
A
#
# COMPACT_ATOMS: atom_id res chain seq x y z
N ASP A 1 8.88 0.84 3.97
CA ASP A 1 8.19 -0.06 3.03
C ASP A 1 8.99 -0.25 1.74
N LEU A 2 9.36 0.84 1.05
CA LEU A 2 10.04 0.76 -0.24
C LEU A 2 11.41 0.05 -0.18
N ILE A 3 12.20 0.27 0.88
CA ILE A 3 13.48 -0.43 1.09
C ILE A 3 13.23 -1.93 1.26
N SER A 4 12.28 -2.30 2.12
CA SER A 4 11.96 -3.70 2.40
C SER A 4 11.47 -4.44 1.16
N ASP A 5 10.61 -3.84 0.35
CA ASP A 5 10.16 -4.45 -0.91
C ASP A 5 11.21 -4.39 -2.02
N SER A 6 12.13 -3.43 -2.01
CA SER A 6 13.28 -3.45 -2.93
C SER A 6 14.24 -4.60 -2.64
N ILE A 7 14.41 -4.97 -1.37
CA ILE A 7 15.19 -6.14 -0.97
C ILE A 7 14.47 -7.44 -1.39
N LEU A 8 13.16 -7.52 -1.19
CA LEU A 8 12.35 -8.66 -1.64
C LEU A 8 12.47 -8.85 -3.16
N ASP A 9 12.28 -7.79 -3.93
CA ASP A 9 12.38 -7.88 -5.39
C ASP A 9 13.79 -8.30 -5.84
N ALA A 10 14.84 -7.77 -5.22
CA ALA A 10 16.21 -8.16 -5.53
C ALA A 10 16.52 -9.65 -5.24
N CYS A 11 15.85 -10.24 -4.24
CA CYS A 11 15.90 -11.68 -3.99
C CYS A 11 15.16 -12.45 -5.09
N LEU A 12 13.92 -12.05 -5.41
CA LEU A 12 13.07 -12.74 -6.38
C LEU A 12 13.60 -12.66 -7.82
N GLU A 13 14.30 -11.60 -8.18
CA GLU A 13 14.98 -11.46 -9.48
C GLU A 13 16.02 -12.56 -9.74
N GLN A 14 16.63 -13.11 -8.69
CA GLN A 14 17.69 -14.12 -8.78
C GLN A 14 17.20 -15.50 -8.34
N ASP A 15 16.20 -15.57 -7.46
CA ASP A 15 15.64 -16.81 -6.91
C ASP A 15 14.14 -16.61 -6.61
N GLU A 16 13.30 -17.08 -7.52
CA GLU A 16 11.83 -17.00 -7.41
C GLU A 16 11.24 -17.73 -6.18
N ASN A 17 12.03 -18.60 -5.54
CA ASN A 17 11.64 -19.34 -4.35
C ASN A 17 12.14 -18.70 -3.04
N SER A 18 12.69 -17.49 -3.11
CA SER A 18 13.14 -16.75 -1.94
C SER A 18 12.05 -16.62 -0.90
N ARG A 19 12.41 -16.87 0.37
CA ARG A 19 11.58 -16.58 1.54
C ARG A 19 12.13 -15.35 2.23
N VAL A 20 11.31 -14.32 2.31
CA VAL A 20 11.73 -13.00 2.79
C VAL A 20 10.72 -12.47 3.81
N ALA A 21 11.25 -12.02 4.94
CA ALA A 21 10.53 -11.27 5.96
C ALA A 21 11.47 -10.19 6.48
N ILE A 22 11.46 -9.02 5.84
CA ILE A 22 12.38 -7.90 6.11
C ILE A 22 11.61 -6.69 6.56
N GLU A 23 12.05 -6.12 7.66
CA GLU A 23 11.58 -4.84 8.18
C GLU A 23 12.70 -3.81 8.15
N THR A 24 12.32 -2.57 7.89
CA THR A 24 13.22 -1.41 7.87
C THR A 24 12.74 -0.41 8.89
N PHE A 25 13.61 -0.06 9.83
CA PHE A 25 13.43 1.01 10.80
C PHE A 25 14.27 2.21 10.39
N ALA A 26 13.68 3.39 10.43
CA ALA A 26 14.36 4.64 10.09
C ALA A 26 14.15 5.67 11.19
N SER A 27 15.23 6.23 11.75
CA SER A 27 15.14 7.28 12.76
C SER A 27 16.38 8.16 12.71
N LYS A 28 16.19 9.47 12.66
CA LYS A 28 17.28 10.43 12.52
C LYS A 28 18.18 10.06 11.34
N ASN A 29 19.48 9.88 11.58
CA ASN A 29 20.48 9.52 10.54
C ASN A 29 20.83 8.02 10.55
N LEU A 30 19.87 7.16 10.96
CA LEU A 30 20.04 5.71 11.07
C LEU A 30 18.94 4.98 10.30
N ILE A 31 19.35 4.01 9.50
CA ILE A 31 18.49 2.98 8.92
C ILE A 31 18.92 1.63 9.49
N THR A 32 17.99 0.90 10.08
CA THR A 32 18.22 -0.49 10.50
C THR A 32 17.36 -1.42 9.65
N ILE A 33 17.98 -2.42 9.04
CA ILE A 33 17.34 -3.44 8.23
C ILE A 33 17.49 -4.77 8.95
N ALA A 34 16.38 -5.36 9.35
CA ALA A 34 16.39 -6.61 10.12
C ALA A 34 15.33 -7.59 9.61
N GLY A 35 15.56 -8.88 9.87
CA GLY A 35 14.62 -9.93 9.55
C GLY A 35 15.27 -11.22 9.08
N GLN A 36 14.53 -12.01 8.32
CA GLN A 36 14.94 -13.32 7.86
C GLN A 36 14.85 -13.43 6.34
N ILE A 37 15.90 -14.00 5.74
CA ILE A 37 15.94 -14.32 4.30
C ILE A 37 16.48 -15.74 4.13
N THR A 38 15.75 -16.55 3.39
CA THR A 38 16.23 -17.84 2.86
C THR A 38 16.21 -17.74 1.35
N THR A 39 17.38 -17.68 0.71
CA THR A 39 17.50 -17.46 -0.74
C THR A 39 18.87 -17.92 -1.24
N ASN A 40 18.94 -18.27 -2.53
CA ASN A 40 20.20 -18.45 -3.26
C ASN A 40 20.70 -17.14 -3.87
N ALA A 41 19.93 -16.05 -3.79
CA ALA A 41 20.29 -14.75 -4.31
C ALA A 41 21.48 -14.15 -3.52
N LYS A 42 22.31 -13.39 -4.21
CA LYS A 42 23.36 -12.56 -3.60
C LYS A 42 22.93 -11.11 -3.64
N ILE A 43 22.58 -10.57 -2.51
CA ILE A 43 22.11 -9.20 -2.36
C ILE A 43 23.01 -8.38 -1.44
N ASP A 44 23.07 -7.10 -1.68
CA ASP A 44 23.66 -6.09 -0.81
C ASP A 44 22.55 -5.17 -0.30
N ALA A 45 22.04 -5.45 0.91
CA ALA A 45 20.93 -4.74 1.48
C ALA A 45 21.26 -3.25 1.76
N GLU A 46 22.50 -2.93 2.12
CA GLU A 46 22.93 -1.54 2.32
C GLU A 46 22.90 -0.77 1.00
N LYS A 47 23.46 -1.33 -0.07
CA LYS A 47 23.44 -0.71 -1.40
C LYS A 47 22.01 -0.48 -1.89
N ILE A 48 21.12 -1.48 -1.74
CA ILE A 48 19.70 -1.37 -2.12
C ILE A 48 19.03 -0.24 -1.33
N ALA A 49 19.27 -0.13 -0.03
CA ALA A 49 18.72 0.93 0.80
C ALA A 49 19.18 2.31 0.35
N ARG A 50 20.47 2.50 0.11
CA ARG A 50 21.05 3.78 -0.38
C ARG A 50 20.47 4.18 -1.74
N GLU A 51 20.38 3.26 -2.68
CA GLU A 51 19.79 3.51 -4.00
C GLU A 51 18.32 3.86 -3.90
N THR A 52 17.55 3.19 -3.01
CA THR A 52 16.15 3.47 -2.75
C THR A 52 15.98 4.89 -2.16
N MET A 53 16.75 5.25 -1.16
CA MET A 53 16.73 6.58 -0.54
C MET A 53 17.09 7.68 -1.55
N LYS A 54 18.08 7.44 -2.41
CA LYS A 54 18.45 8.33 -3.51
C LYS A 54 17.27 8.55 -4.48
N GLN A 55 16.54 7.48 -4.85
CA GLN A 55 15.37 7.56 -5.72
C GLN A 55 14.23 8.33 -5.09
N ILE A 56 14.07 8.26 -3.75
CA ILE A 56 13.10 9.06 -3.00
C ILE A 56 13.48 10.54 -3.03
N GLY A 57 14.79 10.87 -2.97
CA GLY A 57 15.33 12.22 -2.91
C GLY A 57 15.79 12.62 -1.51
N TYR A 58 16.20 11.66 -0.69
CA TYR A 58 16.79 11.89 0.64
C TYR A 58 18.30 12.17 0.50
N ASP A 59 18.66 13.44 0.39
CA ASP A 59 19.99 13.93 0.09
C ASP A 59 20.47 15.08 0.99
N ASN A 60 19.80 15.31 2.14
CA ASN A 60 20.08 16.43 3.04
C ASN A 60 19.90 16.04 4.51
N GLU A 61 21.00 15.79 5.22
CA GLU A 61 21.02 15.40 6.63
C GLU A 61 20.56 16.49 7.62
N GLN A 62 20.45 17.75 7.18
CA GLN A 62 20.00 18.85 8.03
C GLN A 62 18.49 18.96 8.11
N THR A 63 17.78 18.45 7.12
CA THR A 63 16.33 18.59 7.02
C THR A 63 15.58 17.24 7.01
N ASP A 64 16.26 16.17 6.62
CA ASP A 64 15.70 14.82 6.58
C ASP A 64 16.73 13.73 6.87
N ILE A 65 17.31 13.10 5.86
CA ILE A 65 18.37 12.10 5.93
C ILE A 65 19.12 12.13 4.62
N ASP A 66 20.44 11.87 4.65
CA ASP A 66 21.25 11.80 3.44
C ASP A 66 21.65 10.35 3.13
N TYR A 67 21.26 9.85 1.97
CA TYR A 67 21.57 8.49 1.52
C TYR A 67 23.07 8.19 1.44
N ARG A 68 23.92 9.23 1.35
CA ARG A 68 25.39 9.10 1.22
C ARG A 68 26.07 8.91 2.57
N THR A 69 25.55 9.58 3.61
CA THR A 69 26.24 9.73 4.91
C THR A 69 25.52 9.03 6.05
N CYS A 70 24.24 8.66 5.89
CA CYS A 70 23.49 7.99 6.94
C CYS A 70 24.12 6.65 7.34
N LYS A 71 23.98 6.30 8.59
CA LYS A 71 24.38 4.98 9.11
C LYS A 71 23.34 3.95 8.67
N ILE A 72 23.80 2.83 8.10
CA ILE A 72 22.93 1.68 7.80
C ILE A 72 23.44 0.48 8.58
N GLU A 73 22.56 -0.14 9.35
CA GLU A 73 22.81 -1.36 10.12
C GLU A 73 21.96 -2.48 9.55
N THR A 74 22.56 -3.65 9.38
CA THR A 74 21.88 -4.84 8.88
C THR A 74 21.96 -5.96 9.91
N ASN A 75 20.82 -6.59 10.23
CA ASN A 75 20.71 -7.79 11.04
C ASN A 75 19.79 -8.78 10.34
N ILE A 76 20.32 -9.42 9.30
CA ILE A 76 19.58 -10.36 8.46
C ILE A 76 20.07 -11.78 8.79
N THR A 77 19.13 -12.65 9.15
CA THR A 77 19.40 -14.06 9.49
C THR A 77 18.67 -15.00 8.54
N THR A 78 18.98 -16.29 8.57
CA THR A 78 18.20 -17.31 7.86
C THR A 78 16.96 -17.69 8.66
N GLN A 79 15.84 -17.96 8.00
CA GLN A 79 14.59 -18.37 8.65
C GLN A 79 14.80 -19.70 9.42
N SER A 80 14.12 -19.84 10.56
CA SER A 80 14.21 -21.05 11.36
C SER A 80 13.61 -22.28 10.63
N GLY A 81 14.24 -23.45 10.80
CA GLY A 81 13.78 -24.70 10.20
C GLY A 81 12.36 -25.13 10.64
N ASP A 82 11.94 -24.75 11.84
CA ASP A 82 10.61 -25.12 12.37
C ASP A 82 9.46 -24.43 11.60
N ILE A 83 9.67 -23.17 11.23
CA ILE A 83 8.71 -22.42 10.39
C ILE A 83 8.71 -22.94 8.96
N ALA A 84 9.88 -23.31 8.43
CA ALA A 84 10.03 -23.84 7.08
C ALA A 84 9.22 -25.15 6.87
N MET A 85 9.17 -26.04 7.85
CA MET A 85 8.46 -27.33 7.73
C MET A 85 6.97 -27.20 7.38
N GLY A 86 6.26 -26.20 7.94
CA GLY A 86 4.84 -25.97 7.64
C GLY A 86 4.61 -25.29 6.29
N VAL A 87 5.51 -24.41 5.89
CA VAL A 87 5.42 -23.62 4.63
C VAL A 87 5.85 -24.45 3.41
N ASP A 88 6.87 -25.30 3.55
CA ASP A 88 7.42 -26.09 2.45
C ASP A 88 6.45 -27.13 1.91
N VAL A 89 5.45 -27.55 2.70
CA VAL A 89 4.35 -28.42 2.26
C VAL A 89 3.13 -27.65 1.72
N GLY A 90 3.21 -26.32 1.59
CA GLY A 90 2.14 -25.48 1.02
C GLY A 90 1.16 -24.88 2.04
N GLY A 91 1.39 -25.09 3.34
CA GLY A 91 0.57 -24.51 4.40
C GLY A 91 0.80 -23.00 4.57
N ALA A 92 -0.17 -22.31 5.18
CA ALA A 92 -0.03 -20.92 5.55
C ALA A 92 1.13 -20.73 6.53
N GLY A 93 1.97 -19.72 6.29
CA GLY A 93 3.14 -19.43 7.13
C GLY A 93 2.80 -18.80 8.49
N ASP A 94 1.55 -18.38 8.67
CA ASP A 94 1.04 -17.84 9.92
C ASP A 94 -0.48 -18.03 10.01
N GLN A 95 -1.02 -17.80 11.19
CA GLN A 95 -2.46 -17.65 11.41
C GLN A 95 -2.87 -16.20 11.20
N GLY A 96 -4.14 -15.95 10.86
CA GLY A 96 -4.63 -14.58 10.76
C GLY A 96 -5.97 -14.46 10.07
N ILE A 97 -6.48 -13.23 10.05
CA ILE A 97 -7.68 -12.84 9.32
C ILE A 97 -7.28 -11.81 8.27
N MET A 98 -7.71 -12.00 7.03
CA MET A 98 -7.42 -11.09 5.92
C MET A 98 -8.73 -10.59 5.31
N PHE A 99 -8.69 -9.38 4.79
CA PHE A 99 -9.83 -8.72 4.18
C PHE A 99 -9.49 -8.21 2.77
N GLY A 100 -10.48 -8.31 1.88
CA GLY A 100 -10.49 -7.63 0.61
C GLY A 100 -11.76 -6.81 0.45
N TYR A 101 -11.69 -5.70 -0.29
CA TYR A 101 -12.81 -4.80 -0.48
C TYR A 101 -12.82 -4.21 -1.90
N ALA A 102 -14.01 -3.90 -2.38
CA ALA A 102 -14.24 -3.11 -3.58
C ALA A 102 -15.60 -2.41 -3.50
N CYS A 103 -15.72 -1.29 -4.20
CA CYS A 103 -16.97 -0.56 -4.36
C CYS A 103 -17.05 0.11 -5.75
N ASP A 104 -18.24 0.54 -6.15
CA ASP A 104 -18.51 1.18 -7.45
C ASP A 104 -18.34 2.71 -7.44
N GLU A 105 -17.57 3.25 -6.48
CA GLU A 105 -17.39 4.70 -6.33
C GLU A 105 -16.40 5.31 -7.34
N THR A 106 -15.45 4.51 -7.80
CA THR A 106 -14.38 4.94 -8.71
C THR A 106 -14.16 3.89 -9.82
N GLU A 107 -13.52 4.29 -10.92
CA GLU A 107 -13.22 3.40 -12.06
C GLU A 107 -12.31 2.22 -11.69
N ASN A 108 -11.45 2.39 -10.67
CA ASN A 108 -10.61 1.35 -10.16
C ASN A 108 -11.23 0.54 -9.00
N TYR A 109 -12.51 0.79 -8.69
CA TYR A 109 -13.26 0.10 -7.63
C TYR A 109 -12.70 0.31 -6.21
N MET A 110 -12.08 1.46 -5.98
CA MET A 110 -11.59 1.91 -4.68
C MET A 110 -12.56 2.90 -4.03
N PRO A 111 -12.59 3.00 -2.69
CA PRO A 111 -13.30 4.08 -2.01
C PRO A 111 -12.77 5.45 -2.46
N PHE A 112 -13.68 6.37 -2.76
CA PHE A 112 -13.35 7.65 -3.39
C PHE A 112 -12.36 8.50 -2.56
N ALA A 113 -12.54 8.55 -1.23
CA ALA A 113 -11.71 9.39 -0.37
C ALA A 113 -10.23 8.97 -0.39
N ILE A 114 -9.95 7.65 -0.23
CA ILE A 114 -8.57 7.15 -0.23
C ILE A 114 -7.95 7.19 -1.64
N ASP A 115 -8.74 6.93 -2.68
CA ASP A 115 -8.26 7.04 -4.06
C ASP A 115 -7.83 8.47 -4.39
N MET A 116 -8.61 9.48 -4.00
CA MET A 116 -8.23 10.89 -4.14
C MET A 116 -6.98 11.23 -3.33
N ALA A 117 -6.90 10.79 -2.07
CA ALA A 117 -5.73 11.02 -1.23
C ALA A 117 -4.45 10.42 -1.86
N HIS A 118 -4.53 9.20 -2.40
CA HIS A 118 -3.40 8.57 -3.12
C HIS A 118 -3.01 9.32 -4.39
N LYS A 119 -3.97 9.75 -5.19
CA LYS A 119 -3.72 10.54 -6.41
C LYS A 119 -3.05 11.88 -6.09
N LEU A 120 -3.50 12.57 -5.04
CA LEU A 120 -2.87 13.80 -4.56
C LEU A 120 -1.43 13.58 -4.08
N ALA A 121 -1.18 12.53 -3.30
CA ALA A 121 0.17 12.18 -2.83
C ALA A 121 1.11 11.82 -3.99
N LYS A 122 0.61 11.09 -4.98
CA LYS A 122 1.35 10.78 -6.21
C LYS A 122 1.67 12.06 -7.00
N GLN A 123 0.74 13.00 -7.10
CA GLN A 123 0.94 14.27 -7.78
C GLN A 123 1.98 15.14 -7.05
N LEU A 124 1.97 15.19 -5.70
CA LEU A 124 3.01 15.86 -4.91
C LEU A 124 4.41 15.34 -5.27
N THR A 125 4.56 14.02 -5.33
CA THR A 125 5.84 13.40 -5.72
C THR A 125 6.22 13.74 -7.16
N LYS A 126 5.26 13.75 -8.08
CA LYS A 126 5.48 14.11 -9.49
C LYS A 126 5.99 15.54 -9.62
N VAL A 127 5.27 16.53 -9.08
CA VAL A 127 5.66 17.94 -9.22
C VAL A 127 7.01 18.25 -8.56
N ARG A 128 7.37 17.52 -7.50
CA ARG A 128 8.68 17.61 -6.88
C ARG A 128 9.78 17.02 -7.78
N LYS A 129 9.61 15.77 -8.24
CA LYS A 129 10.62 15.06 -9.04
C LYS A 129 10.83 15.66 -10.43
N GLU A 130 9.79 16.21 -11.02
CA GLU A 130 9.84 16.93 -12.29
C GLU A 130 10.26 18.40 -12.15
N ASN A 131 10.63 18.83 -10.93
CA ASN A 131 11.07 20.20 -10.64
C ASN A 131 10.05 21.29 -10.98
N ILE A 132 8.76 20.94 -10.97
CA ILE A 132 7.65 21.86 -11.18
C ILE A 132 7.42 22.74 -9.93
N ILE A 133 7.58 22.12 -8.74
CA ILE A 133 7.63 22.82 -7.46
C ILE A 133 8.96 22.43 -6.78
N PRO A 134 10.05 23.14 -7.08
CA PRO A 134 11.41 22.72 -6.76
C PRO A 134 11.76 22.76 -5.27
N TYR A 135 10.99 23.49 -4.49
CA TYR A 135 11.21 23.63 -3.05
C TYR A 135 10.53 22.55 -2.19
N LEU A 136 9.73 21.65 -2.79
CA LEU A 136 9.16 20.52 -2.04
C LEU A 136 10.22 19.47 -1.71
N ARG A 137 10.09 18.88 -0.51
CA ARG A 137 10.91 17.79 -0.02
C ARG A 137 10.09 16.49 0.03
N PRO A 138 10.72 15.31 0.25
CA PRO A 138 10.05 14.02 0.10
C PRO A 138 8.89 13.73 1.06
N ASP A 139 8.91 14.25 2.29
CA ASP A 139 7.88 13.95 3.29
C ASP A 139 6.59 14.71 2.98
N GLY A 140 5.54 13.99 2.66
CA GLY A 140 4.25 14.56 2.29
C GLY A 140 3.08 13.68 2.72
N LYS A 141 2.00 14.34 3.16
CA LYS A 141 0.75 13.72 3.63
C LYS A 141 -0.43 14.36 2.94
N THR A 142 -1.42 13.55 2.61
CA THR A 142 -2.67 14.01 2.02
C THR A 142 -3.85 13.36 2.75
N GLN A 143 -4.91 14.12 2.94
CA GLN A 143 -6.15 13.64 3.53
C GLN A 143 -7.32 14.29 2.78
N VAL A 144 -8.36 13.50 2.51
CA VAL A 144 -9.58 13.96 1.84
C VAL A 144 -10.78 13.54 2.67
N THR A 145 -11.64 14.52 3.02
CA THR A 145 -12.92 14.29 3.68
C THR A 145 -14.03 14.51 2.66
N VAL A 146 -14.92 13.54 2.55
CA VAL A 146 -15.96 13.49 1.53
C VAL A 146 -17.34 13.47 2.18
N GLU A 147 -18.24 14.33 1.69
CA GLU A 147 -19.65 14.27 2.00
C GLU A 147 -20.34 13.25 1.10
N TYR A 148 -21.10 12.35 1.72
CA TYR A 148 -21.90 11.32 1.03
C TYR A 148 -23.39 11.65 1.07
N GLU A 149 -24.08 11.37 -0.02
CA GLU A 149 -25.53 11.42 -0.11
C GLU A 149 -26.06 10.16 -0.79
N ASN A 150 -27.01 9.48 -0.16
CA ASN A 150 -27.52 8.20 -0.64
C ASN A 150 -26.41 7.19 -0.96
N ASP A 151 -25.42 7.12 -0.08
CA ASP A 151 -24.29 6.19 -0.14
C ASP A 151 -23.35 6.42 -1.34
N LYS A 152 -23.36 7.63 -1.92
CA LYS A 152 -22.47 8.03 -3.03
C LYS A 152 -21.71 9.31 -2.68
N PRO A 153 -20.45 9.43 -3.14
CA PRO A 153 -19.69 10.67 -3.00
C PRO A 153 -20.43 11.83 -3.65
N LYS A 154 -20.73 12.88 -2.87
CA LYS A 154 -21.44 14.08 -3.31
C LYS A 154 -20.47 15.22 -3.59
N ARG A 155 -19.65 15.55 -2.62
CA ARG A 155 -18.64 16.61 -2.68
C ARG A 155 -17.48 16.36 -1.72
N ILE A 156 -16.38 17.03 -1.98
CA ILE A 156 -15.26 17.05 -1.04
C ILE A 156 -15.48 18.20 -0.05
N GLU A 157 -15.55 17.85 1.22
CA GLU A 157 -15.69 18.81 2.30
C GLU A 157 -14.34 19.44 2.66
N THR A 158 -13.28 18.62 2.73
CA THR A 158 -11.95 19.09 3.12
C THR A 158 -10.84 18.37 2.35
N ILE A 159 -9.86 19.13 1.88
CA ILE A 159 -8.57 18.65 1.41
C ILE A 159 -7.49 19.19 2.35
N LEU A 160 -6.72 18.29 2.97
CA LEU A 160 -5.57 18.64 3.80
C LEU A 160 -4.31 18.08 3.16
N ILE A 161 -3.35 18.96 2.90
CA ILE A 161 -2.02 18.61 2.40
C ILE A 161 -0.97 19.17 3.36
N SER A 162 -0.08 18.29 3.82
CA SER A 162 1.13 18.68 4.57
C SER A 162 2.33 18.16 3.82
N ASN A 163 3.21 19.06 3.37
CA ASN A 163 4.42 18.66 2.65
C ASN A 163 5.64 19.42 3.15
N GLN A 164 6.72 18.70 3.36
CA GLN A 164 8.03 19.22 3.70
C GLN A 164 8.55 20.13 2.57
N HIS A 165 9.21 21.22 2.94
CA HIS A 165 9.70 22.23 2.00
C HIS A 165 11.04 22.83 2.46
N LEU A 166 11.73 23.54 1.56
CA LEU A 166 12.95 24.30 1.89
C LEU A 166 12.62 25.45 2.85
N ALA A 167 13.64 25.93 3.58
CA ALA A 167 13.45 26.88 4.68
C ALA A 167 12.91 28.24 4.25
N ASP A 168 13.33 28.73 3.07
CA ASP A 168 13.06 30.09 2.59
C ASP A 168 11.89 30.15 1.60
N VAL A 169 10.79 29.44 1.94
CA VAL A 169 9.59 29.39 1.10
C VAL A 169 8.51 30.28 1.67
N ASP A 170 7.92 31.12 0.80
CA ASP A 170 6.71 31.86 1.13
C ASP A 170 5.53 30.90 1.20
N MET A 171 4.84 30.85 2.35
CA MET A 171 3.78 29.89 2.61
C MET A 171 2.51 30.18 1.81
N GLU A 172 2.21 31.44 1.50
CA GLU A 172 1.08 31.79 0.65
C GLU A 172 1.34 31.38 -0.81
N GLN A 173 2.57 31.59 -1.30
CA GLN A 173 2.98 31.10 -2.62
C GLN A 173 2.92 29.57 -2.68
N MET A 174 3.40 28.89 -1.65
CA MET A 174 3.31 27.41 -1.57
C MET A 174 1.87 26.92 -1.62
N LYS A 175 0.97 27.59 -0.89
CA LYS A 175 -0.45 27.25 -0.91
C LYS A 175 -1.06 27.40 -2.31
N GLN A 176 -0.76 28.48 -3.01
CA GLN A 176 -1.21 28.70 -4.39
C GLN A 176 -0.64 27.63 -5.35
N ASP A 177 0.65 27.36 -5.26
CA ASP A 177 1.30 26.33 -6.08
C ASP A 177 0.70 24.94 -5.86
N ILE A 178 0.41 24.56 -4.61
CA ILE A 178 -0.25 23.29 -4.29
C ILE A 178 -1.68 23.25 -4.86
N ILE A 179 -2.45 24.32 -4.74
CA ILE A 179 -3.80 24.38 -5.30
C ILE A 179 -3.75 24.22 -6.82
N GLU A 180 -2.91 25.02 -7.51
CA GLU A 180 -2.88 25.06 -8.98
C GLU A 180 -2.23 23.82 -9.60
N LYS A 181 -1.14 23.31 -9.01
CA LYS A 181 -0.30 22.28 -9.62
C LYS A 181 -0.55 20.87 -9.07
N VAL A 182 -1.21 20.76 -7.89
CA VAL A 182 -1.49 19.47 -7.26
C VAL A 182 -2.98 19.19 -7.17
N ILE A 183 -3.78 20.11 -6.61
CA ILE A 183 -5.20 19.84 -6.34
C ILE A 183 -6.02 19.91 -7.63
N LYS A 184 -5.98 21.03 -8.35
CA LYS A 184 -6.78 21.23 -9.57
C LYS A 184 -6.56 20.19 -10.66
N PRO A 185 -5.33 19.71 -10.94
CA PRO A 185 -5.13 18.67 -11.95
C PRO A 185 -5.67 17.29 -11.57
N ILE A 186 -5.93 17.04 -10.29
CA ILE A 186 -6.30 15.72 -9.77
C ILE A 186 -7.76 15.63 -9.37
N VAL A 187 -8.28 16.65 -8.71
CA VAL A 187 -9.64 16.64 -8.17
C VAL A 187 -10.62 17.15 -9.23
N PRO A 188 -11.60 16.34 -9.65
CA PRO A 188 -12.60 16.79 -10.61
C PRO A 188 -13.44 17.96 -10.04
N GLU A 189 -13.62 19.02 -10.83
CA GLU A 189 -14.34 20.24 -10.42
C GLU A 189 -15.72 19.99 -9.83
N LYS A 190 -16.44 18.97 -10.34
CA LYS A 190 -17.77 18.62 -9.85
C LYS A 190 -17.83 18.23 -8.36
N TYR A 191 -16.69 17.92 -7.75
CA TYR A 191 -16.60 17.57 -6.33
C TYR A 191 -16.12 18.72 -5.43
N ILE A 192 -15.75 19.86 -6.02
CA ILE A 192 -15.30 21.06 -5.31
C ILE A 192 -16.36 22.14 -5.46
N ASP A 193 -16.69 22.83 -4.36
CA ASP A 193 -17.55 23.99 -4.32
C ASP A 193 -16.98 25.09 -3.42
N GLU A 194 -17.71 26.18 -3.26
CA GLU A 194 -17.34 27.33 -2.43
C GLU A 194 -17.17 27.00 -0.93
N ASN A 195 -17.76 25.90 -0.47
CA ASN A 195 -17.68 25.43 0.91
C ASN A 195 -16.54 24.43 1.14
N THR A 196 -15.85 24.00 0.09
CA THR A 196 -14.71 23.08 0.20
C THR A 196 -13.55 23.77 0.89
N LYS A 197 -13.11 23.21 2.01
CA LYS A 197 -11.98 23.71 2.78
C LYS A 197 -10.66 23.12 2.28
N ILE A 198 -9.70 23.98 1.97
CA ILE A 198 -8.35 23.56 1.55
C ILE A 198 -7.32 24.05 2.57
N TYR A 199 -6.64 23.11 3.20
CA TYR A 199 -5.56 23.35 4.14
C TYR A 199 -4.24 22.89 3.56
N VAL A 200 -3.24 23.76 3.53
CA VAL A 200 -1.87 23.46 3.15
C VAL A 200 -0.96 23.83 4.30
N ASN A 201 -0.23 22.87 4.85
CA ASN A 201 0.64 23.06 6.03
C ASN A 201 -0.02 23.91 7.13
N PRO A 202 -1.16 23.47 7.71
CA PRO A 202 -1.93 24.30 8.65
C PRO A 202 -1.17 24.68 9.93
N THR A 203 -0.11 23.96 10.26
CA THR A 203 0.82 24.30 11.35
C THR A 203 1.88 25.33 10.94
N GLY A 204 1.90 25.74 9.65
CA GLY A 204 2.87 26.64 9.08
C GLY A 204 4.10 25.91 8.54
N ARG A 205 5.28 26.23 9.06
CA ARG A 205 6.56 25.71 8.58
C ARG A 205 6.72 24.21 8.78
N PHE A 206 7.11 23.48 7.70
CA PHE A 206 7.45 22.04 7.71
C PHE A 206 8.77 21.81 6.98
N VAL A 207 9.89 22.14 7.60
CA VAL A 207 11.24 22.06 7.02
C VAL A 207 11.94 20.76 7.44
N ILE A 208 11.83 20.38 8.70
CA ILE A 208 12.38 19.11 9.19
C ILE A 208 11.33 18.01 8.99
N GLY A 209 11.70 16.96 8.25
CA GLY A 209 10.80 15.86 7.93
C GLY A 209 11.55 14.54 7.78
N GLY A 210 10.89 13.54 7.17
CA GLY A 210 11.43 12.19 7.03
C GLY A 210 11.90 11.60 8.35
N PRO A 211 12.92 10.72 8.35
CA PRO A 211 13.44 10.06 9.56
C PRO A 211 14.03 11.02 10.60
N LEU A 212 14.43 12.22 10.22
CA LEU A 212 14.91 13.24 11.15
C LEU A 212 13.77 13.83 12.00
N GLY A 213 12.61 14.03 11.37
CA GLY A 213 11.42 14.58 12.02
C GLY A 213 10.65 13.53 12.84
N ASP A 214 10.48 12.33 12.28
CA ASP A 214 9.71 11.25 12.90
C ASP A 214 10.25 9.87 12.48
N THR A 215 10.06 8.89 13.34
CA THR A 215 10.52 7.51 13.13
C THR A 215 9.61 6.78 12.14
N GLY A 216 10.22 6.13 11.15
CA GLY A 216 9.56 5.23 10.20
C GLY A 216 9.83 3.75 10.51
N LEU A 217 8.85 2.89 10.23
CA LEU A 217 8.98 1.44 10.30
C LEU A 217 8.12 0.80 9.21
N THR A 218 8.61 -0.28 8.62
CA THR A 218 7.85 -1.08 7.64
C THR A 218 6.51 -1.52 8.22
N GLY A 219 5.43 -1.35 7.43
CA GLY A 219 4.10 -1.83 7.80
C GLY A 219 3.37 -1.01 8.86
N ARG A 220 3.72 0.27 9.07
CA ARG A 220 3.01 1.15 10.02
C ARG A 220 1.91 2.02 9.41
N LYS A 221 1.55 1.80 8.16
CA LYS A 221 0.49 2.56 7.47
C LYS A 221 -0.54 1.63 6.82
N LEU A 222 -0.99 0.60 7.57
CA LEU A 222 -1.86 -0.47 7.10
C LEU A 222 -3.15 0.03 6.43
N ILE A 223 -3.74 1.09 6.97
CA ILE A 223 -5.01 1.63 6.46
C ILE A 223 -4.79 2.50 5.21
N VAL A 224 -3.62 3.15 5.10
CA VAL A 224 -3.18 3.82 3.87
C VAL A 224 -2.85 2.79 2.78
N ASP A 225 -2.23 1.66 3.16
CA ASP A 225 -1.89 0.57 2.24
C ASP A 225 -3.13 -0.11 1.63
N THR A 226 -4.27 -0.03 2.29
CA THR A 226 -5.50 -0.73 1.93
C THR A 226 -6.62 0.22 1.50
N TYR A 227 -7.66 0.42 2.30
CA TYR A 227 -8.91 1.03 1.84
C TYR A 227 -9.30 2.33 2.56
N GLY A 228 -8.38 2.95 3.32
CA GLY A 228 -8.64 4.22 4.01
C GLY A 228 -9.70 4.14 5.12
N GLY A 229 -9.92 2.96 5.68
CA GLY A 229 -10.89 2.73 6.77
C GLY A 229 -12.29 2.30 6.30
N TYR A 230 -12.52 2.11 5.01
CA TYR A 230 -13.79 1.60 4.48
C TYR A 230 -14.00 0.09 4.70
N SER A 231 -12.92 -0.66 4.79
CA SER A 231 -12.94 -2.10 5.10
C SER A 231 -12.31 -2.36 6.45
N ARG A 232 -12.70 -3.47 7.06
CA ARG A 232 -11.99 -4.05 8.19
C ARG A 232 -10.57 -4.40 7.78
N HIS A 233 -9.70 -4.61 8.76
CA HIS A 233 -8.31 -5.00 8.54
C HIS A 233 -7.89 -6.05 9.58
N GLY A 234 -7.17 -7.08 9.15
CA GLY A 234 -6.71 -8.16 10.03
C GLY A 234 -5.46 -7.83 10.84
N GLY A 235 -4.77 -6.72 10.51
CA GLY A 235 -3.57 -6.25 11.21
C GLY A 235 -2.24 -6.65 10.57
N GLY A 236 -2.24 -7.52 9.55
CA GLY A 236 -1.03 -7.96 8.85
C GLY A 236 -0.47 -6.89 7.89
N ALA A 237 0.81 -6.56 8.04
CA ALA A 237 1.53 -5.71 7.09
C ALA A 237 1.91 -6.47 5.82
N PHE A 238 2.07 -5.75 4.70
CA PHE A 238 2.39 -6.34 3.39
C PHE A 238 3.88 -6.25 3.05
N SER A 239 4.43 -5.04 3.07
CA SER A 239 5.79 -4.77 2.59
C SER A 239 6.85 -5.60 3.32
N GLY A 240 7.87 -6.05 2.60
CA GLY A 240 8.95 -6.86 3.12
C GLY A 240 8.65 -8.37 3.26
N LYS A 241 7.42 -8.78 2.97
CA LYS A 241 6.96 -10.19 3.05
C LYS A 241 6.82 -10.80 1.66
N ASP A 242 7.41 -11.98 1.42
CA ASP A 242 7.15 -12.77 0.21
C ASP A 242 5.73 -13.37 0.22
N ALA A 243 5.29 -13.89 -0.92
CA ALA A 243 3.93 -14.37 -1.12
C ALA A 243 3.52 -15.61 -0.30
N SER A 244 4.45 -16.28 0.38
CA SER A 244 4.10 -17.36 1.31
C SER A 244 3.40 -16.86 2.58
N LYS A 245 3.54 -15.57 2.88
CA LYS A 245 2.86 -14.90 3.99
C LYS A 245 1.45 -14.51 3.53
N VAL A 246 0.45 -15.18 4.10
CA VAL A 246 -0.98 -14.99 3.75
C VAL A 246 -1.48 -13.58 4.07
N ASP A 247 -0.88 -12.87 5.02
CA ASP A 247 -1.15 -11.45 5.26
C ASP A 247 -1.13 -10.66 3.95
N ARG A 248 -0.15 -10.92 3.09
CA ARG A 248 0.02 -10.26 1.81
C ARG A 248 -0.75 -10.97 0.70
N SER A 249 -0.46 -12.22 0.45
CA SER A 249 -1.00 -12.95 -0.71
C SER A 249 -2.51 -13.12 -0.66
N ALA A 250 -3.07 -13.49 0.50
CA ALA A 250 -4.52 -13.63 0.65
C ALA A 250 -5.22 -12.26 0.56
N SER A 251 -4.68 -11.20 1.16
CA SER A 251 -5.26 -9.86 1.02
C SER A 251 -5.32 -9.40 -0.44
N TYR A 252 -4.29 -9.70 -1.24
CA TYR A 252 -4.29 -9.40 -2.68
C TYR A 252 -5.34 -10.24 -3.43
N MET A 253 -5.46 -11.51 -3.09
CA MET A 253 -6.48 -12.38 -3.69
C MET A 253 -7.89 -11.92 -3.34
N LEU A 254 -8.14 -11.55 -2.09
CA LEU A 254 -9.44 -11.05 -1.66
C LEU A 254 -9.79 -9.71 -2.32
N ARG A 255 -8.80 -8.82 -2.53
CA ARG A 255 -9.00 -7.62 -3.35
C ARG A 255 -9.42 -7.99 -4.77
N HIS A 256 -8.73 -8.94 -5.39
CA HIS A 256 -9.07 -9.42 -6.73
C HIS A 256 -10.52 -9.94 -6.80
N ILE A 257 -10.91 -10.79 -5.86
CA ILE A 257 -12.24 -11.37 -5.81
C ILE A 257 -13.30 -10.30 -5.56
N ALA A 258 -13.13 -9.44 -4.54
CA ALA A 258 -14.08 -8.38 -4.23
C ALA A 258 -14.28 -7.43 -5.43
N LYS A 259 -13.18 -7.05 -6.10
CA LYS A 259 -13.25 -6.22 -7.32
C LYS A 259 -14.04 -6.90 -8.43
N ASN A 260 -13.82 -8.19 -8.64
CA ASN A 260 -14.54 -8.94 -9.67
C ASN A 260 -16.02 -9.13 -9.33
N ILE A 261 -16.39 -9.36 -8.06
CA ILE A 261 -17.78 -9.39 -7.63
C ILE A 261 -18.49 -8.07 -7.97
N VAL A 262 -17.88 -6.93 -7.66
CA VAL A 262 -18.45 -5.61 -7.96
C VAL A 262 -18.47 -5.34 -9.46
N ALA A 263 -17.37 -5.59 -10.16
CA ALA A 263 -17.25 -5.33 -11.61
C ALA A 263 -18.22 -6.16 -12.46
N ASN A 264 -18.55 -7.39 -12.02
CA ASN A 264 -19.56 -8.23 -12.69
C ASN A 264 -21.01 -7.96 -12.22
N GLY A 265 -21.24 -6.94 -11.39
CA GLY A 265 -22.58 -6.49 -11.01
C GLY A 265 -23.27 -7.33 -9.94
N TYR A 266 -22.56 -8.22 -9.23
CA TYR A 266 -23.14 -8.99 -8.14
C TYR A 266 -23.40 -8.15 -6.88
N ALA A 267 -22.69 -7.04 -6.70
CA ALA A 267 -22.92 -6.07 -5.63
C ALA A 267 -22.36 -4.70 -6.03
N LYS A 268 -22.75 -3.63 -5.32
CA LYS A 268 -22.11 -2.30 -5.44
C LYS A 268 -20.94 -2.13 -4.48
N LYS A 269 -20.97 -2.88 -3.37
CA LYS A 269 -19.92 -2.94 -2.36
C LYS A 269 -19.72 -4.40 -1.97
N CYS A 270 -18.49 -4.81 -1.79
CA CYS A 270 -18.20 -6.18 -1.37
C CYS A 270 -16.96 -6.17 -0.47
N GLU A 271 -17.12 -6.69 0.74
CA GLU A 271 -16.03 -7.05 1.65
C GLU A 271 -15.98 -8.57 1.77
N ILE A 272 -14.78 -9.13 1.66
CA ILE A 272 -14.53 -10.56 1.82
C ILE A 272 -13.52 -10.76 2.94
N GLN A 273 -13.84 -11.66 3.85
CA GLN A 273 -12.95 -12.08 4.94
C GLN A 273 -12.58 -13.55 4.77
N VAL A 274 -11.31 -13.86 4.98
CA VAL A 274 -10.85 -15.23 5.19
C VAL A 274 -10.03 -15.33 6.47
N SER A 275 -9.95 -16.52 7.03
CA SER A 275 -9.03 -16.84 8.13
C SER A 275 -8.20 -18.05 7.79
N TYR A 276 -6.93 -18.01 8.18
CA TYR A 276 -6.00 -19.15 8.05
C TYR A 276 -5.50 -19.55 9.43
N ALA A 277 -5.13 -20.83 9.55
CA ALA A 277 -4.31 -21.34 10.64
C ALA A 277 -2.93 -21.71 10.11
N ILE A 278 -1.91 -21.52 10.94
CA ILE A 278 -0.53 -21.88 10.59
C ILE A 278 -0.44 -23.35 10.14
N GLY A 279 0.26 -23.60 9.05
CA GLY A 279 0.45 -24.94 8.49
C GLY A 279 -0.76 -25.51 7.73
N MET A 280 -1.90 -24.82 7.70
CA MET A 280 -3.07 -25.27 6.92
C MET A 280 -3.02 -24.66 5.50
N GLU A 281 -3.31 -25.48 4.49
CA GLU A 281 -3.35 -25.03 3.09
C GLU A 281 -4.61 -24.22 2.77
N GLN A 282 -5.76 -24.72 3.24
CA GLN A 282 -7.08 -24.12 3.00
C GLN A 282 -7.43 -23.09 4.08
N PRO A 283 -8.17 -22.03 3.74
CA PRO A 283 -8.72 -21.14 4.76
C PRO A 283 -9.73 -21.88 5.65
N LEU A 284 -9.76 -21.51 6.94
CA LEU A 284 -10.73 -22.03 7.91
C LEU A 284 -12.14 -21.51 7.65
N SER A 285 -12.26 -20.30 7.14
CA SER A 285 -13.54 -19.66 6.86
C SER A 285 -13.44 -18.69 5.69
N VAL A 286 -14.57 -18.51 4.99
CA VAL A 286 -14.79 -17.45 3.99
C VAL A 286 -16.12 -16.79 4.34
N TYR A 287 -16.11 -15.47 4.50
CA TYR A 287 -17.28 -14.66 4.78
C TYR A 287 -17.36 -13.50 3.79
N VAL A 288 -18.58 -13.16 3.37
CA VAL A 288 -18.85 -12.05 2.43
C VAL A 288 -19.87 -11.13 3.08
N ASP A 289 -19.66 -9.83 2.92
CA ASP A 289 -20.61 -8.77 3.28
C ASP A 289 -20.78 -7.84 2.07
N THR A 290 -21.97 -7.77 1.53
CA THR A 290 -22.33 -6.88 0.41
C THR A 290 -22.95 -5.57 0.88
N PHE A 291 -23.05 -5.35 2.19
CA PHE A 291 -23.67 -4.16 2.80
C PHE A 291 -25.10 -3.92 2.30
N GLY A 292 -25.84 -5.01 2.03
CA GLY A 292 -27.19 -4.94 1.51
C GLY A 292 -27.30 -4.51 0.03
N THR A 293 -26.18 -4.47 -0.71
CA THR A 293 -26.15 -4.07 -2.12
C THR A 293 -26.10 -5.27 -3.08
N GLY A 294 -26.08 -6.49 -2.56
CA GLY A 294 -26.00 -7.72 -3.34
C GLY A 294 -27.23 -7.94 -4.25
N THR A 295 -26.98 -8.41 -5.46
CA THR A 295 -28.03 -8.81 -6.43
C THR A 295 -28.45 -10.27 -6.25
N ILE A 296 -27.64 -11.05 -5.54
CA ILE A 296 -27.89 -12.43 -5.13
C ILE A 296 -27.54 -12.60 -3.64
N PRO A 297 -28.03 -13.64 -2.94
CA PRO A 297 -27.66 -13.90 -1.55
C PRO A 297 -26.17 -14.08 -1.36
N GLU A 298 -25.65 -13.61 -0.22
CA GLU A 298 -24.21 -13.66 0.09
C GLU A 298 -23.68 -15.10 0.14
N GLU A 299 -24.50 -16.07 0.59
CA GLU A 299 -24.17 -17.49 0.56
C GLU A 299 -23.88 -17.98 -0.87
N LYS A 300 -24.62 -17.45 -1.87
CA LYS A 300 -24.38 -17.77 -3.28
C LYS A 300 -23.09 -17.16 -3.81
N ILE A 301 -22.70 -15.97 -3.32
CA ILE A 301 -21.40 -15.37 -3.63
C ILE A 301 -20.28 -16.22 -3.01
N VAL A 302 -20.43 -16.71 -1.78
CA VAL A 302 -19.47 -17.61 -1.14
C VAL A 302 -19.32 -18.91 -1.94
N GLU A 303 -20.42 -19.52 -2.42
CA GLU A 303 -20.39 -20.69 -3.27
C GLU A 303 -19.59 -20.42 -4.57
N LEU A 304 -19.88 -19.29 -5.24
CA LEU A 304 -19.20 -18.85 -6.45
C LEU A 304 -17.71 -18.65 -6.21
N ILE A 305 -17.31 -18.03 -5.10
CA ILE A 305 -15.89 -17.85 -4.75
C ILE A 305 -15.19 -19.19 -4.63
N LYS A 306 -15.78 -20.13 -3.90
CA LYS A 306 -15.22 -21.48 -3.69
C LYS A 306 -15.13 -22.30 -4.97
N GLU A 307 -16.03 -22.09 -5.92
CA GLU A 307 -16.02 -22.75 -7.22
C GLU A 307 -14.94 -22.20 -8.15
N LYS A 308 -14.79 -20.88 -8.19
CA LYS A 308 -13.96 -20.16 -9.17
C LYS A 308 -12.51 -19.96 -8.74
N PHE A 309 -12.23 -19.93 -7.44
CA PHE A 309 -10.93 -19.54 -6.91
C PHE A 309 -10.36 -20.59 -5.96
N ASP A 310 -9.13 -20.99 -6.22
CA ASP A 310 -8.33 -21.78 -5.29
C ASP A 310 -7.72 -20.86 -4.24
N LEU A 311 -8.24 -20.92 -3.02
CA LEU A 311 -7.80 -20.12 -1.88
C LEU A 311 -6.69 -20.80 -1.05
N THR A 312 -6.08 -21.89 -1.54
CA THR A 312 -4.84 -22.40 -0.95
C THR A 312 -3.71 -21.36 -1.15
N THR A 313 -2.72 -21.35 -0.28
CA THR A 313 -1.55 -20.47 -0.42
C THR A 313 -0.89 -20.62 -1.79
N ASN A 314 -0.66 -21.86 -2.23
CA ASN A 314 -0.06 -22.14 -3.54
C ASN A 314 -0.99 -21.75 -4.71
N GLY A 315 -2.30 -21.97 -4.57
CA GLY A 315 -3.31 -21.56 -5.55
C GLY A 315 -3.28 -20.04 -5.77
N ILE A 316 -3.27 -19.26 -4.69
CA ILE A 316 -3.17 -17.81 -4.74
C ILE A 316 -1.88 -17.35 -5.41
N ILE A 317 -0.73 -17.87 -4.98
CA ILE A 317 0.59 -17.52 -5.55
C ILE A 317 0.63 -17.76 -7.04
N LYS A 318 0.13 -18.91 -7.47
CA LYS A 318 0.06 -19.28 -8.90
C LYS A 318 -0.92 -18.42 -9.68
N TYR A 319 -2.12 -18.21 -9.15
CA TYR A 319 -3.18 -17.46 -9.84
C TYR A 319 -2.79 -16.00 -10.06
N LEU A 320 -2.20 -15.35 -9.06
CA LEU A 320 -1.78 -13.96 -9.10
C LEU A 320 -0.33 -13.76 -9.59
N ASP A 321 0.41 -14.85 -9.90
CA ASP A 321 1.80 -14.80 -10.38
C ASP A 321 2.73 -14.04 -9.42
N LEU A 322 2.65 -14.35 -8.13
CA LEU A 322 3.29 -13.60 -7.05
C LEU A 322 4.77 -13.95 -6.81
N LYS A 323 5.38 -14.81 -7.61
CA LYS A 323 6.82 -15.09 -7.54
C LYS A 323 7.69 -14.09 -8.32
N LYS A 324 7.07 -13.16 -9.04
CA LYS A 324 7.77 -12.12 -9.80
C LYS A 324 8.22 -10.96 -8.92
N PRO A 325 9.30 -10.24 -9.30
CA PRO A 325 9.78 -9.05 -8.60
C PRO A 325 8.88 -7.85 -8.94
N ILE A 326 7.70 -7.79 -8.33
CA ILE A 326 6.65 -6.79 -8.59
C ILE A 326 6.34 -5.93 -7.37
N TYR A 327 7.00 -6.16 -6.25
CA TYR A 327 6.57 -5.63 -4.96
C TYR A 327 6.98 -4.18 -4.71
N LYS A 328 8.14 -3.76 -5.18
CA LYS A 328 8.60 -2.38 -5.08
C LYS A 328 7.57 -1.35 -5.59
N GLN A 329 6.87 -1.66 -6.69
CA GLN A 329 5.85 -0.77 -7.25
C GLN A 329 4.55 -0.72 -6.45
N THR A 330 4.36 -1.61 -5.48
CA THR A 330 3.12 -1.68 -4.69
C THR A 330 3.11 -0.75 -3.49
N THR A 331 4.28 -0.39 -2.94
CA THR A 331 4.41 0.20 -1.60
C THR A 331 3.84 1.61 -1.45
N ASN A 332 4.06 2.49 -2.42
CA ASN A 332 3.63 3.89 -2.32
C ASN A 332 2.22 4.06 -2.87
N TYR A 333 1.44 4.93 -2.25
CA TYR A 333 0.07 5.29 -2.69
C TYR A 333 -0.90 4.11 -2.66
N GLY A 334 -0.81 3.25 -1.64
CA GLY A 334 -1.61 2.05 -1.44
C GLY A 334 -1.20 0.87 -2.31
N HIS A 335 -1.64 -0.33 -1.92
CA HIS A 335 -1.37 -1.57 -2.65
C HIS A 335 -2.47 -1.92 -3.67
N PHE A 336 -3.59 -1.19 -3.63
CA PHE A 336 -4.78 -1.47 -4.44
C PHE A 336 -5.15 -0.30 -5.34
N GLY A 337 -5.90 -0.58 -6.40
CA GLY A 337 -6.36 0.40 -7.36
C GLY A 337 -5.32 0.83 -8.40
N LYS A 338 -4.19 0.13 -8.51
CA LYS A 338 -3.12 0.42 -9.46
C LYS A 338 -3.25 -0.42 -10.72
N GLU A 339 -3.03 0.20 -11.88
CA GLU A 339 -2.97 -0.51 -13.16
C GLU A 339 -1.81 -1.52 -13.21
N ASN A 340 -1.95 -2.54 -14.06
CA ASN A 340 -0.93 -3.55 -14.37
C ASN A 340 -0.55 -4.52 -13.25
N LEU A 341 -1.31 -4.56 -12.15
CA LEU A 341 -1.15 -5.57 -11.10
C LEU A 341 -2.13 -6.72 -11.32
N SER A 342 -1.68 -7.96 -11.07
CA SER A 342 -2.50 -9.16 -11.34
C SER A 342 -3.81 -9.18 -10.56
N TRP A 343 -3.82 -8.70 -9.33
CA TRP A 343 -5.02 -8.63 -8.49
C TRP A 343 -5.99 -7.49 -8.86
N GLU A 344 -5.59 -6.63 -9.77
CA GLU A 344 -6.47 -5.56 -10.29
C GLU A 344 -7.14 -5.92 -11.61
N LYS A 345 -6.87 -7.09 -12.19
CA LYS A 345 -7.52 -7.56 -13.41
C LYS A 345 -9.00 -7.87 -13.17
N ILE A 346 -9.84 -7.53 -14.15
CA ILE A 346 -11.25 -7.89 -14.17
C ILE A 346 -11.41 -9.10 -15.08
N ASN A 347 -12.06 -10.14 -14.55
CA ASN A 347 -12.40 -11.36 -15.25
C ASN A 347 -13.92 -11.54 -15.27
N ILE A 348 -14.46 -12.30 -16.20
CA ILE A 348 -15.86 -12.71 -16.19
C ILE A 348 -16.00 -13.87 -15.18
N LEU A 349 -16.90 -13.73 -14.20
CA LEU A 349 -17.19 -14.72 -13.17
C LEU A 349 -18.29 -15.70 -13.56
#